data_2d4a6a424447205d51d5b2b10e87ffc2
#
_entry.id   2d4a6a424447205d51d5b2b10e87ffc2
#
_cell.length_a   1.000
_cell.length_b   1.000
_cell.length_c   1.000
_cell.angle_alpha   90.00
_cell.angle_beta   90.00
_cell.angle_gamma   90.00
#
_symmetry.space_group_name_H-M   'P 1'
#
loop_
_entity.id
_entity.type
_entity.pdbx_description
1 polymer ?
#
loop_
_entity_poly.entity_id
_entity_poly.type
_entity_poly.pdbx_seq_one_letter_code
_entity_poly.pdbx_strand_id
1 'polypeptide(L)'
;MNTLTVIAISIVILLQVSFMLLEMFLWNTASGRKIFGLSKDFAQQSATLAANQGLYNGFLAAGLLWGLTSTGGFDALIFFLSCIIIAG
;
A
#
# COMPACT_ATOMS: atom_id res chain seq x y z
N MET A 1 -7.24 1.54 -21.61
CA MET A 1 -5.83 1.51 -21.13
C MET A 1 -5.06 0.45 -21.89
N ASN A 2 -3.80 0.72 -22.21
CA ASN A 2 -2.98 -0.29 -22.86
C ASN A 2 -2.42 -1.29 -21.85
N THR A 3 -1.86 -2.39 -22.37
CA THR A 3 -1.34 -3.47 -21.55
C THR A 3 -0.23 -3.00 -20.59
N LEU A 4 0.65 -2.13 -21.07
CA LEU A 4 1.76 -1.62 -20.26
C LEU A 4 1.25 -0.83 -19.05
N THR A 5 0.24 0.00 -19.24
CA THR A 5 -0.38 0.77 -18.15
C THR A 5 -1.03 -0.16 -17.13
N VAL A 6 -1.75 -1.18 -17.58
CA VAL A 6 -2.38 -2.16 -16.68
C VAL A 6 -1.33 -2.91 -15.87
N ILE A 7 -0.22 -3.31 -16.50
CA ILE A 7 0.88 -3.98 -15.80
C ILE A 7 1.49 -3.06 -14.74
N ALA A 8 1.76 -1.80 -15.09
CA ALA A 8 2.35 -0.84 -14.17
C ALA A 8 1.45 -0.60 -12.94
N ILE A 9 0.15 -0.42 -13.15
CA ILE A 9 -0.81 -0.20 -12.06
C ILE A 9 -0.93 -1.47 -11.21
N SER A 10 -0.91 -2.65 -11.82
CA SER A 10 -0.95 -3.92 -11.09
C SER A 10 0.27 -4.07 -10.17
N ILE A 11 1.45 -3.64 -10.62
CA ILE A 11 2.65 -3.64 -9.79
C ILE A 11 2.47 -2.70 -8.59
N VAL A 12 1.92 -1.52 -8.80
CA VAL A 12 1.63 -0.58 -7.70
C VAL A 12 0.67 -1.19 -6.70
N ILE A 13 -0.40 -1.86 -7.15
CA ILE A 13 -1.34 -2.57 -6.28
C ILE A 13 -0.61 -3.61 -5.43
N LEU A 14 0.24 -4.41 -6.04
CA LEU A 14 1.01 -5.42 -5.31
C LEU A 14 1.93 -4.80 -4.26
N LEU A 15 2.57 -3.69 -4.58
CA LEU A 15 3.40 -2.96 -3.62
C LEU A 15 2.56 -2.44 -2.44
N GLN A 16 1.40 -1.86 -2.71
CA GLN A 16 0.52 -1.34 -1.65
C GLN A 16 0.02 -2.46 -0.74
N VAL A 17 -0.37 -3.61 -1.31
CA VAL A 17 -0.77 -4.78 -0.53
C VAL A 17 0.40 -5.30 0.30
N SER A 18 1.60 -5.34 -0.26
CA SER A 18 2.80 -5.77 0.47
C SER A 18 3.08 -4.86 1.66
N PHE A 19 3.00 -3.54 1.48
CA PHE A 19 3.16 -2.59 2.59
C PHE A 19 2.06 -2.74 3.61
N MET A 20 0.82 -2.98 3.19
CA MET A 20 -0.29 -3.25 4.11
C MET A 20 0.02 -4.44 5.02
N LEU A 21 0.45 -5.54 4.44
CA LEU A 21 0.76 -6.76 5.21
C LEU A 21 1.94 -6.53 6.16
N LEU A 22 2.99 -5.88 5.69
CA LEU A 22 4.16 -5.57 6.50
C LEU A 22 3.81 -4.65 7.67
N GLU A 23 3.02 -3.63 7.42
CA GLU A 23 2.70 -2.61 8.42
C GLU A 23 1.62 -3.07 9.41
N MET A 24 0.65 -3.87 8.96
CA MET A 24 -0.43 -4.33 9.84
C MET A 24 -0.08 -5.58 10.63
N PHE A 25 0.63 -6.52 10.01
CA PHE A 25 0.79 -7.84 10.58
C PHE A 25 2.24 -8.21 10.93
N LEU A 26 3.22 -7.64 10.22
CA LEU A 26 4.62 -8.03 10.36
C LEU A 26 5.50 -6.96 11.00
N TRP A 27 4.96 -5.79 11.32
CA TRP A 27 5.73 -4.63 11.80
C TRP A 27 6.60 -4.97 13.01
N ASN A 28 6.03 -5.60 14.02
CA ASN A 28 6.73 -5.96 15.24
C ASN A 28 7.19 -7.41 15.27
N THR A 29 7.36 -8.04 14.12
CA THR A 29 8.01 -9.35 14.02
C THR A 29 9.50 -9.16 13.79
N ALA A 30 10.29 -10.24 14.01
CA ALA A 30 11.72 -10.21 13.75
C ALA A 30 12.01 -9.85 12.27
N SER A 31 11.25 -10.42 11.34
CA SER A 31 11.39 -10.15 9.90
C SER A 31 11.04 -8.71 9.55
N GLY A 32 9.91 -8.21 10.06
CA GLY A 32 9.47 -6.85 9.80
C GLY A 32 10.45 -5.81 10.35
N ARG A 33 10.92 -6.00 11.57
CA ARG A 33 11.92 -5.12 12.16
C ARG A 33 13.21 -5.08 11.34
N LYS A 34 13.63 -6.22 10.82
CA LYS A 34 14.82 -6.31 9.98
C LYS A 34 14.64 -5.58 8.66
N ILE A 35 13.48 -5.73 8.01
CA ILE A 35 13.19 -5.07 6.74
C ILE A 35 13.21 -3.54 6.89
N PHE A 36 12.59 -3.02 7.95
CA PHE A 36 12.48 -1.58 8.17
C PHE A 36 13.62 -1.01 9.01
N GLY A 37 14.54 -1.83 9.51
CA GLY A 37 15.64 -1.37 10.35
C GLY A 37 15.19 -0.86 11.71
N LEU A 38 14.15 -1.45 12.31
CA LEU A 38 13.55 -0.99 13.55
C LEU A 38 14.14 -1.68 14.76
N SER A 39 14.30 -0.93 15.86
CA SER A 39 14.52 -1.54 17.17
C SER A 39 13.22 -2.18 17.67
N LYS A 40 13.34 -3.13 18.61
CA LYS A 40 12.19 -3.79 19.19
C LYS A 40 11.26 -2.79 19.90
N ASP A 41 11.83 -1.88 20.68
CA ASP A 41 11.06 -0.88 21.43
C ASP A 41 10.31 0.07 20.50
N PHE A 42 11.00 0.57 19.45
CA PHE A 42 10.38 1.46 18.48
C PHE A 42 9.26 0.77 17.71
N ALA A 43 9.48 -0.49 17.27
CA ALA A 43 8.46 -1.25 16.57
C ALA A 43 7.22 -1.46 17.45
N GLN A 44 7.41 -1.77 18.73
CA GLN A 44 6.30 -1.97 19.66
C GLN A 44 5.52 -0.68 19.90
N GLN A 45 6.20 0.45 20.08
CA GLN A 45 5.57 1.74 20.33
C GLN A 45 4.84 2.28 19.11
N SER A 46 5.35 2.02 17.91
CA SER A 46 4.79 2.53 16.66
C SER A 46 3.85 1.56 15.95
N ALA A 47 3.58 0.39 16.53
CA ALA A 47 2.80 -0.66 15.87
C ALA A 47 1.39 -0.20 15.50
N THR A 48 0.71 0.56 16.36
CA THR A 48 -0.63 1.08 16.07
C THR A 48 -0.63 2.06 14.90
N LEU A 49 0.36 2.96 14.87
CA LEU A 49 0.52 3.90 13.75
C LEU A 49 0.83 3.16 12.45
N ALA A 50 1.69 2.13 12.51
CA ALA A 50 2.01 1.32 11.36
C ALA A 50 0.78 0.56 10.86
N ALA A 51 -0.04 0.02 11.75
CA ALA A 51 -1.27 -0.67 11.36
C ALA A 51 -2.24 0.27 10.65
N ASN A 52 -2.42 1.49 11.13
CA ASN A 52 -3.25 2.50 10.47
C ASN A 52 -2.69 2.85 9.09
N GLN A 53 -1.39 3.02 8.97
CA GLN A 53 -0.73 3.29 7.70
C GLN A 53 -0.93 2.13 6.72
N GLY A 54 -0.81 0.90 7.20
CA GLY A 54 -1.07 -0.30 6.41
C GLY A 54 -2.50 -0.36 5.91
N LEU A 55 -3.47 0.01 6.75
CA LEU A 55 -4.87 0.05 6.36
C LEU A 55 -5.10 1.06 5.22
N TYR A 56 -4.46 2.24 5.28
CA TYR A 56 -4.50 3.20 4.18
C TYR A 56 -3.93 2.62 2.90
N ASN A 57 -2.82 1.91 2.98
CA ASN A 57 -2.25 1.23 1.82
C ASN A 57 -3.22 0.21 1.23
N GLY A 58 -3.96 -0.50 2.07
CA GLY A 58 -5.01 -1.41 1.65
C GLY A 58 -6.15 -0.71 0.91
N PHE A 59 -6.60 0.43 1.41
CA PHE A 59 -7.62 1.24 0.75
C PHE A 59 -7.15 1.75 -0.62
N LEU A 60 -5.89 2.16 -0.71
CA LEU A 60 -5.32 2.62 -1.98
C LEU A 60 -5.26 1.47 -3.00
N ALA A 61 -4.83 0.28 -2.56
CA ALA A 61 -4.81 -0.91 -3.41
C ALA A 61 -6.22 -1.28 -3.88
N ALA A 62 -7.20 -1.26 -2.99
CA ALA A 62 -8.59 -1.56 -3.32
C ALA A 62 -9.15 -0.54 -4.32
N GLY A 63 -8.84 0.74 -4.12
CA GLY A 63 -9.25 1.80 -5.04
C GLY A 63 -8.67 1.65 -6.43
N LEU A 64 -7.38 1.32 -6.52
CA LEU A 64 -6.73 1.07 -7.80
C LEU A 64 -7.31 -0.15 -8.52
N LEU A 65 -7.56 -1.22 -7.78
CA LEU A 65 -8.17 -2.42 -8.33
C LEU A 65 -9.57 -2.13 -8.87
N TRP A 66 -10.36 -1.39 -8.11
CA TRP A 66 -11.69 -0.95 -8.55
C TRP A 66 -11.60 -0.11 -9.83
N GLY A 67 -10.65 0.82 -9.88
CA GLY A 67 -10.43 1.63 -11.07
C GLY A 67 -10.03 0.81 -12.29
N LEU A 68 -9.20 -0.24 -12.12
CA LEU A 68 -8.79 -1.11 -13.22
C LEU A 68 -9.95 -1.95 -13.76
N THR A 69 -10.87 -2.37 -12.89
CA THR A 69 -11.91 -3.33 -13.25
C THR A 69 -13.25 -2.68 -13.61
N SER A 70 -13.41 -1.38 -13.35
CA SER A 70 -14.67 -0.66 -13.58
C SER A 70 -14.67 0.05 -14.92
N THR A 71 -15.81 0.08 -15.59
CA THR A 71 -16.02 0.91 -16.77
C THR A 71 -15.91 2.37 -16.36
N GLY A 72 -15.07 3.15 -17.06
CA GLY A 72 -14.86 4.55 -16.72
C GLY A 72 -14.03 4.77 -15.48
N GLY A 73 -13.29 3.74 -15.01
CA GLY A 73 -12.46 3.83 -13.82
C GLY A 73 -11.19 4.66 -13.96
N PHE A 74 -10.96 5.29 -15.11
CA PHE A 74 -9.75 6.09 -15.35
C PHE A 74 -9.61 7.24 -14.37
N ASP A 75 -10.70 7.93 -14.04
CA ASP A 75 -10.69 9.03 -13.07
C ASP A 75 -10.33 8.54 -11.68
N ALA A 76 -10.84 7.37 -11.27
CA ALA A 76 -10.48 6.76 -10.00
C ALA A 76 -9.00 6.41 -9.95
N LEU A 77 -8.43 5.87 -11.03
CA LEU A 77 -7.00 5.57 -11.11
C LEU A 77 -6.15 6.81 -10.94
N ILE A 78 -6.50 7.90 -11.63
CA ILE A 78 -5.80 9.18 -11.51
C ILE A 78 -5.86 9.68 -10.06
N PHE A 79 -7.03 9.62 -9.44
CA PHE A 79 -7.21 10.06 -8.06
C PHE A 79 -6.33 9.28 -7.10
N PHE A 80 -6.39 7.96 -7.13
CA PHE A 80 -5.64 7.13 -6.19
C PHE A 80 -4.13 7.16 -6.44
N LEU A 81 -3.70 7.20 -7.70
CA LEU A 81 -2.27 7.35 -8.02
C LEU A 81 -1.76 8.71 -7.55
N SER A 82 -2.55 9.76 -7.68
CA SER A 82 -2.20 11.09 -7.17
C SER A 82 -2.05 11.08 -5.66
N CYS A 83 -2.96 10.41 -4.96
CA CYS A 83 -2.88 10.25 -3.50
C CYS A 83 -1.58 9.55 -3.09
N ILE A 84 -1.19 8.50 -3.80
CA ILE A 84 0.04 7.75 -3.51
C ILE A 84 1.27 8.64 -3.73
N ILE A 85 1.31 9.39 -4.81
CA ILE A 85 2.44 10.28 -5.12
C ILE A 85 2.56 11.39 -4.06
N ILE A 86 1.45 11.99 -3.66
CA ILE A 86 1.45 13.08 -2.69
C ILE A 86 1.82 12.58 -1.29
N ALA A 87 1.29 11.45 -0.88
CA ALA A 87 1.49 10.91 0.47
C ALA A 87 2.80 10.13 0.62
N GLY A 88 3.23 9.52 -0.45
CA GLY A 88 4.45 8.74 -0.45
C GLY A 88 5.65 9.61 -0.72
#